data_4d9f4269226e6b5d1e4e2299d8011efc
#
_entry.id   4d9f4269226e6b5d1e4e2299d8011efc
#
_cell.length_a   1.000
_cell.length_b   1.000
_cell.length_c   1.000
_cell.angle_alpha   90.00
_cell.angle_beta   90.00
_cell.angle_gamma   90.00
#
_symmetry.space_group_name_H-M   'P 1'
#
loop_
_entity.id
_entity.type
_entity.pdbx_description
1 polymer ?
#
loop_
_entity_poly.entity_id
_entity_poly.type
_entity_poly.pdbx_seq_one_letter_code
_entity_poly.pdbx_strand_id
1 'polypeptide(L)'
;MKIKKPKIVIIGAGFGGIAMAKYFKNKPVEVLLIDQNNFHNFQPLMYQIATGGLEPYSIAYPVRRIFRNYHNVRFRMAKVSSVAISEKKIASSIGEIAYDYLIIATGAQNNFFNFEPIKDKLLTLKSIPDALDIRSFLFQNLEKALSNETQDLPEVLNIAIVGGGPAGIELAGALAEMKRYVIPKDFPELDTSKMNINLYEAGGELLGAMSEESSKKSYEYLKDLGVNIFLNTRVNGYD
;
A
#
# COMPACT_ATOMS: atom_id res chain seq x y z
N MET A 1 -5.52 -48.27 -2.05
CA MET A 1 -5.63 -47.10 -2.95
C MET A 1 -5.25 -45.83 -2.20
N LYS A 2 -4.25 -45.06 -2.65
CA LYS A 2 -4.01 -43.71 -2.08
C LYS A 2 -5.15 -42.83 -2.54
N ILE A 3 -5.99 -42.35 -1.62
CA ILE A 3 -7.04 -41.37 -1.90
C ILE A 3 -6.34 -40.11 -2.45
N LYS A 4 -6.66 -39.75 -3.70
CA LYS A 4 -6.14 -38.51 -4.33
C LYS A 4 -6.66 -37.32 -3.53
N LYS A 5 -5.73 -36.56 -2.92
CA LYS A 5 -6.09 -35.36 -2.18
C LYS A 5 -6.55 -34.24 -3.14
N PRO A 6 -7.63 -33.51 -2.84
CA PRO A 6 -8.03 -32.36 -3.63
C PRO A 6 -6.90 -31.32 -3.71
N LYS A 7 -6.72 -30.74 -4.90
CA LYS A 7 -5.74 -29.67 -5.15
C LYS A 7 -6.43 -28.31 -5.09
N ILE A 8 -6.04 -27.51 -4.13
CA ILE A 8 -6.50 -26.14 -3.97
C ILE A 8 -5.42 -25.20 -4.49
N VAL A 9 -5.78 -24.34 -5.43
CA VAL A 9 -4.90 -23.25 -5.90
C VAL A 9 -5.39 -21.94 -5.29
N ILE A 10 -4.48 -21.18 -4.69
CA ILE A 10 -4.75 -19.84 -4.12
C ILE A 10 -3.89 -18.84 -4.88
N ILE A 11 -4.53 -17.84 -5.50
CA ILE A 11 -3.84 -16.77 -6.23
C ILE A 11 -3.78 -15.53 -5.32
N GLY A 12 -2.56 -15.10 -5.00
CA GLY A 12 -2.27 -13.96 -4.13
C GLY A 12 -1.80 -14.38 -2.74
N ALA A 13 -0.61 -13.91 -2.33
CA ALA A 13 -0.03 -14.11 -0.99
C ALA A 13 -0.15 -12.88 -0.09
N GLY A 14 -1.23 -12.11 -0.28
CA GLY A 14 -1.67 -11.06 0.62
C GLY A 14 -2.32 -11.62 1.90
N PHE A 15 -2.97 -10.78 2.68
CA PHE A 15 -3.63 -11.19 3.94
C PHE A 15 -4.60 -12.35 3.75
N GLY A 16 -5.52 -12.23 2.76
CA GLY A 16 -6.53 -13.26 2.50
C GLY A 16 -5.92 -14.59 2.06
N GLY A 17 -4.99 -14.56 1.11
CA GLY A 17 -4.37 -15.80 0.60
C GLY A 17 -3.54 -16.52 1.65
N ILE A 18 -2.77 -15.79 2.47
CA ILE A 18 -2.00 -16.37 3.57
C ILE A 18 -2.93 -16.94 4.65
N ALA A 19 -4.00 -16.23 5.02
CA ALA A 19 -4.97 -16.72 5.99
C ALA A 19 -5.61 -18.02 5.53
N MET A 20 -6.04 -18.08 4.26
CA MET A 20 -6.60 -19.28 3.67
C MET A 20 -5.59 -20.44 3.60
N ALA A 21 -4.35 -20.16 3.18
CA ALA A 21 -3.33 -21.20 3.15
C ALA A 21 -3.01 -21.74 4.56
N LYS A 22 -2.98 -20.88 5.58
CA LYS A 22 -2.82 -21.28 6.99
C LYS A 22 -4.00 -22.12 7.48
N TYR A 23 -5.24 -21.79 7.10
CA TYR A 23 -6.42 -22.56 7.46
C TYR A 23 -6.36 -24.02 7.01
N PHE A 24 -5.73 -24.32 5.87
CA PHE A 24 -5.57 -25.66 5.34
C PHE A 24 -4.40 -26.46 5.94
N LYS A 25 -3.65 -25.91 6.90
CA LYS A 25 -2.57 -26.64 7.57
C LYS A 25 -3.06 -27.99 8.08
N ASN A 26 -2.31 -29.05 7.75
CA ASN A 26 -2.56 -30.44 8.17
C ASN A 26 -3.91 -31.03 7.71
N LYS A 27 -4.67 -30.35 6.85
CA LYS A 27 -5.90 -30.90 6.26
C LYS A 27 -5.55 -31.87 5.09
N PRO A 28 -6.45 -32.81 4.75
CA PRO A 28 -6.19 -33.81 3.71
C PRO A 28 -6.33 -33.24 2.30
N VAL A 29 -5.70 -32.11 2.03
CA VAL A 29 -5.69 -31.37 0.75
C VAL A 29 -4.25 -30.99 0.37
N GLU A 30 -4.00 -30.75 -0.90
CA GLU A 30 -2.79 -30.14 -1.40
C GLU A 30 -3.06 -28.67 -1.75
N VAL A 31 -2.31 -27.75 -1.17
CA VAL A 31 -2.46 -26.31 -1.40
C VAL A 31 -1.27 -25.81 -2.19
N LEU A 32 -1.55 -25.11 -3.30
CA LEU A 32 -0.58 -24.33 -4.05
C LEU A 32 -0.92 -22.86 -3.95
N LEU A 33 -0.12 -22.11 -3.21
CA LEU A 33 -0.19 -20.66 -3.13
C LEU A 33 0.70 -20.06 -4.22
N ILE A 34 0.15 -19.14 -5.00
CA ILE A 34 0.85 -18.48 -6.12
C ILE A 34 0.79 -16.97 -5.92
N ASP A 35 1.93 -16.29 -6.06
CA ASP A 35 2.01 -14.83 -6.11
C ASP A 35 3.13 -14.42 -7.06
N GLN A 36 3.01 -13.23 -7.65
CA GLN A 36 4.06 -12.65 -8.47
C GLN A 36 5.28 -12.20 -7.65
N ASN A 37 5.10 -11.93 -6.37
CA ASN A 37 6.14 -11.58 -5.41
C ASN A 37 6.48 -12.78 -4.51
N ASN A 38 7.73 -12.88 -4.05
CA ASN A 38 8.16 -13.92 -3.12
C ASN A 38 8.02 -13.53 -1.64
N PHE A 39 7.39 -12.41 -1.36
CA PHE A 39 7.18 -11.86 -0.02
C PHE A 39 5.72 -11.45 0.20
N HIS A 40 5.30 -11.53 1.44
CA HIS A 40 4.07 -10.90 1.93
C HIS A 40 4.39 -9.46 2.30
N ASN A 41 3.62 -8.52 1.75
CA ASN A 41 3.71 -7.12 2.09
C ASN A 41 2.69 -6.78 3.18
N PHE A 42 3.16 -6.30 4.34
CA PHE A 42 2.30 -5.81 5.40
C PHE A 42 1.89 -4.35 5.12
N GLN A 43 0.93 -4.18 4.22
CA GLN A 43 0.48 -2.88 3.70
C GLN A 43 0.16 -1.81 4.76
N PRO A 44 -0.41 -2.13 5.94
CA PRO A 44 -0.72 -1.13 6.95
C PRO A 44 0.45 -0.30 7.45
N LEU A 45 1.70 -0.71 7.22
CA LEU A 45 2.89 0.02 7.62
C LEU A 45 3.64 0.66 6.46
N MET A 46 3.07 0.69 5.24
CA MET A 46 3.76 1.26 4.07
C MET A 46 3.99 2.76 4.18
N TYR A 47 3.10 3.49 4.83
CA TYR A 47 3.28 4.92 5.07
C TYR A 47 4.55 5.23 5.86
N GLN A 48 4.98 4.34 6.77
CA GLN A 48 6.23 4.50 7.51
C GLN A 48 7.47 4.31 6.64
N ILE A 49 7.40 3.49 5.58
CA ILE A 49 8.48 3.43 4.59
C ILE A 49 8.52 4.73 3.78
N ALA A 50 7.35 5.21 3.36
CA ALA A 50 7.23 6.44 2.58
C ALA A 50 7.77 7.69 3.32
N THR A 51 7.75 7.68 4.64
CA THR A 51 8.26 8.76 5.49
C THR A 51 9.63 8.45 6.16
N GLY A 52 10.26 7.33 5.78
CA GLY A 52 11.59 6.94 6.30
C GLY A 52 11.58 6.35 7.72
N GLY A 53 10.41 6.14 8.33
CA GLY A 53 10.29 5.56 9.67
C GLY A 53 10.58 4.06 9.75
N LEU A 54 10.45 3.33 8.63
CA LEU A 54 10.76 1.90 8.54
C LEU A 54 11.53 1.59 7.25
N GLU A 55 12.35 0.56 7.31
CA GLU A 55 12.98 -0.01 6.14
C GLU A 55 12.09 -1.06 5.45
N PRO A 56 12.18 -1.23 4.10
CA PRO A 56 11.30 -2.11 3.32
C PRO A 56 11.23 -3.55 3.83
N TYR A 57 12.34 -4.12 4.28
CA TYR A 57 12.38 -5.50 4.78
C TYR A 57 11.64 -5.70 6.11
N SER A 58 11.33 -4.62 6.83
CA SER A 58 10.54 -4.68 8.07
C SER A 58 9.10 -5.13 7.82
N ILE A 59 8.56 -4.87 6.62
CA ILE A 59 7.19 -5.23 6.22
C ILE A 59 7.11 -6.25 5.08
N ALA A 60 8.24 -6.62 4.47
CA ALA A 60 8.33 -7.60 3.39
C ALA A 60 8.78 -8.98 3.94
N TYR A 61 7.83 -9.83 4.31
CA TYR A 61 8.16 -11.11 4.90
C TYR A 61 8.15 -12.25 3.86
N PRO A 62 9.24 -13.05 3.72
CA PRO A 62 9.32 -14.10 2.71
C PRO A 62 8.22 -15.16 2.86
N VAL A 63 7.39 -15.34 1.83
CA VAL A 63 6.25 -16.28 1.86
C VAL A 63 6.70 -17.72 2.15
N ARG A 64 7.83 -18.16 1.57
CA ARG A 64 8.36 -19.50 1.82
C ARG A 64 8.70 -19.72 3.29
N ARG A 65 9.12 -18.69 4.01
CA ARG A 65 9.43 -18.78 5.45
C ARG A 65 8.17 -18.96 6.29
N ILE A 66 7.03 -18.37 5.87
CA ILE A 66 5.72 -18.58 6.53
C ILE A 66 5.32 -20.05 6.50
N PHE A 67 5.51 -20.71 5.34
CA PHE A 67 5.00 -22.06 5.09
C PHE A 67 6.05 -23.17 5.20
N ARG A 68 7.25 -22.87 5.70
CA ARG A 68 8.36 -23.84 5.77
C ARG A 68 8.02 -25.14 6.54
N ASN A 69 7.13 -25.07 7.53
CA ASN A 69 6.69 -26.20 8.36
C ASN A 69 5.27 -26.70 7.99
N TYR A 70 4.80 -26.42 6.76
CA TYR A 70 3.50 -26.85 6.26
C TYR A 70 3.69 -27.91 5.17
N HIS A 71 3.49 -29.19 5.50
CA HIS A 71 3.77 -30.30 4.58
C HIS A 71 2.84 -30.34 3.36
N ASN A 72 1.64 -29.79 3.48
CA ASN A 72 0.61 -29.80 2.44
C ASN A 72 0.42 -28.45 1.74
N VAL A 73 1.22 -27.42 2.06
CA VAL A 73 1.17 -26.09 1.44
C VAL A 73 2.50 -25.85 0.71
N ARG A 74 2.41 -25.53 -0.57
CA ARG A 74 3.56 -25.14 -1.40
C ARG A 74 3.36 -23.74 -1.94
N PHE A 75 4.43 -22.97 -2.04
CA PHE A 75 4.44 -21.66 -2.66
C PHE A 75 5.21 -21.67 -3.99
N ARG A 76 4.66 -21.02 -5.00
CA ARG A 76 5.31 -20.73 -6.27
C ARG A 76 5.22 -19.24 -6.60
N MET A 77 6.36 -18.65 -6.93
CA MET A 77 6.39 -17.30 -7.48
C MET A 77 6.04 -17.40 -8.96
N ALA A 78 4.90 -16.81 -9.36
CA ALA A 78 4.45 -16.75 -10.74
C ALA A 78 3.36 -15.70 -10.90
N LYS A 79 3.29 -15.11 -12.09
CA LYS A 79 2.20 -14.21 -12.50
C LYS A 79 1.12 -15.05 -13.18
N VAL A 80 -0.09 -15.03 -12.66
CA VAL A 80 -1.28 -15.64 -13.29
C VAL A 80 -1.85 -14.67 -14.29
N SER A 81 -2.11 -15.11 -15.50
CA SER A 81 -2.64 -14.28 -16.60
C SER A 81 -4.10 -14.55 -16.91
N SER A 82 -4.59 -15.79 -16.72
CA SER A 82 -5.99 -16.12 -17.00
C SER A 82 -6.47 -17.34 -16.21
N VAL A 83 -7.79 -17.49 -16.16
CA VAL A 83 -8.48 -18.62 -15.53
C VAL A 83 -9.44 -19.25 -16.54
N ALA A 84 -9.23 -20.52 -16.87
CA ALA A 84 -10.15 -21.34 -17.65
C ALA A 84 -11.04 -22.15 -16.71
N ILE A 85 -12.22 -21.61 -16.38
CA ILE A 85 -13.11 -22.16 -15.34
C ILE A 85 -13.64 -23.54 -15.76
N SER A 86 -14.04 -23.71 -17.02
CA SER A 86 -14.57 -24.99 -17.56
C SER A 86 -13.55 -26.11 -17.51
N GLU A 87 -12.27 -25.79 -17.74
CA GLU A 87 -11.18 -26.77 -17.72
C GLU A 87 -10.56 -26.93 -16.32
N LYS A 88 -10.96 -26.11 -15.35
CA LYS A 88 -10.33 -26.00 -14.02
C LYS A 88 -8.81 -25.83 -14.10
N LYS A 89 -8.37 -24.89 -14.93
CA LYS A 89 -6.97 -24.54 -15.12
C LYS A 89 -6.74 -23.03 -14.99
N ILE A 90 -5.55 -22.66 -14.57
CA ILE A 90 -5.02 -21.30 -14.68
C ILE A 90 -3.82 -21.30 -15.62
N ALA A 91 -3.66 -20.25 -16.41
CA ALA A 91 -2.44 -19.96 -17.13
C ALA A 91 -1.54 -19.03 -16.30
N SER A 92 -0.25 -19.35 -16.27
CA SER A 92 0.72 -18.58 -15.50
C SER A 92 2.07 -18.51 -16.21
N SER A 93 2.97 -17.65 -15.70
CA SER A 93 4.35 -17.53 -16.21
C SER A 93 5.20 -18.80 -16.06
N ILE A 94 4.71 -19.81 -15.33
CA ILE A 94 5.36 -21.13 -15.16
C ILE A 94 4.57 -22.27 -15.82
N GLY A 95 3.65 -21.94 -16.74
CA GLY A 95 2.81 -22.88 -17.46
C GLY A 95 1.40 -23.01 -16.89
N GLU A 96 0.64 -23.96 -17.45
CA GLU A 96 -0.72 -24.27 -16.99
C GLU A 96 -0.72 -25.06 -15.69
N ILE A 97 -1.66 -24.73 -14.81
CA ILE A 97 -1.83 -25.38 -13.53
C ILE A 97 -3.29 -25.78 -13.35
N ALA A 98 -3.56 -27.08 -13.24
CA ALA A 98 -4.88 -27.59 -12.95
C ALA A 98 -5.21 -27.51 -11.44
N TYR A 99 -6.49 -27.35 -11.12
CA TYR A 99 -7.01 -27.29 -9.75
C TYR A 99 -8.33 -28.04 -9.62
N ASP A 100 -8.65 -28.48 -8.41
CA ASP A 100 -9.99 -28.93 -8.05
C ASP A 100 -10.82 -27.76 -7.50
N TYR A 101 -10.18 -26.87 -6.72
CA TYR A 101 -10.75 -25.65 -6.15
C TYR A 101 -9.78 -24.48 -6.36
N LEU A 102 -10.34 -23.31 -6.70
CA LEU A 102 -9.60 -22.08 -6.91
C LEU A 102 -10.07 -21.01 -5.92
N ILE A 103 -9.12 -20.35 -5.28
CA ILE A 103 -9.34 -19.19 -4.41
C ILE A 103 -8.60 -17.99 -5.03
N ILE A 104 -9.33 -16.93 -5.32
CA ILE A 104 -8.78 -15.69 -5.87
C ILE A 104 -8.65 -14.69 -4.71
N ALA A 105 -7.42 -14.35 -4.33
CA ALA A 105 -7.09 -13.45 -3.24
C ALA A 105 -6.08 -12.36 -3.68
N THR A 106 -6.27 -11.85 -4.91
CA THR A 106 -5.34 -10.93 -5.58
C THR A 106 -5.35 -9.51 -5.02
N GLY A 107 -6.28 -9.21 -4.10
CA GLY A 107 -6.42 -7.87 -3.52
C GLY A 107 -7.04 -6.85 -4.49
N ALA A 108 -6.82 -5.57 -4.20
CA ALA A 108 -7.31 -4.45 -4.99
C ALA A 108 -6.15 -3.74 -5.72
N GLN A 109 -6.47 -3.00 -6.77
CA GLN A 109 -5.57 -2.10 -7.50
C GLN A 109 -5.96 -0.64 -7.23
N ASN A 110 -5.05 0.28 -7.55
CA ASN A 110 -5.36 1.71 -7.54
C ASN A 110 -6.45 2.01 -8.57
N ASN A 111 -7.39 2.86 -8.17
CA ASN A 111 -8.39 3.42 -9.08
C ASN A 111 -8.12 4.93 -9.19
N PHE A 112 -7.78 5.36 -10.39
CA PHE A 112 -7.48 6.77 -10.65
C PHE A 112 -8.72 7.57 -11.05
N PHE A 113 -9.90 6.93 -11.17
CA PHE A 113 -11.14 7.59 -11.59
C PHE A 113 -10.92 8.46 -12.85
N ASN A 114 -11.13 9.77 -12.72
CA ASN A 114 -10.93 10.72 -13.83
C ASN A 114 -9.47 11.21 -13.97
N PHE A 115 -8.55 10.72 -13.14
CA PHE A 115 -7.12 11.09 -13.18
C PHE A 115 -6.27 10.20 -14.11
N GLU A 116 -6.86 9.28 -14.87
CA GLU A 116 -6.12 8.42 -15.82
C GLU A 116 -5.14 9.19 -16.71
N PRO A 117 -5.47 10.40 -17.25
CA PRO A 117 -4.53 11.16 -18.10
C PRO A 117 -3.26 11.63 -17.38
N ILE A 118 -3.30 11.76 -16.06
CA ILE A 118 -2.16 12.26 -15.24
C ILE A 118 -1.62 11.22 -14.27
N LYS A 119 -2.08 9.98 -14.35
CA LYS A 119 -1.69 8.91 -13.42
C LYS A 119 -0.18 8.75 -13.25
N ASP A 120 0.59 8.99 -14.31
CA ASP A 120 2.05 8.85 -14.30
C ASP A 120 2.75 10.01 -13.57
N LYS A 121 2.01 11.09 -13.24
CA LYS A 121 2.48 12.21 -12.42
C LYS A 121 2.10 12.05 -10.94
N LEU A 122 1.23 11.09 -10.62
CA LEU A 122 0.74 10.87 -9.26
C LEU A 122 1.61 9.83 -8.56
N LEU A 123 1.98 10.14 -7.33
CA LEU A 123 2.59 9.17 -6.44
C LEU A 123 1.48 8.35 -5.75
N THR A 124 1.61 7.03 -5.80
CA THR A 124 0.66 6.09 -5.18
C THR A 124 1.31 5.36 -4.01
N LEU A 125 0.50 4.82 -3.11
CA LEU A 125 0.99 4.06 -1.96
C LEU A 125 0.34 2.67 -1.93
N LYS A 126 0.76 1.79 -2.86
CA LYS A 126 0.20 0.44 -2.99
C LYS A 126 1.24 -0.66 -2.87
N SER A 127 2.46 -0.37 -3.24
CA SER A 127 3.59 -1.31 -3.22
C SER A 127 4.80 -0.71 -2.50
N ILE A 128 5.77 -1.54 -2.15
CA ILE A 128 7.04 -1.07 -1.58
C ILE A 128 7.78 -0.12 -2.53
N PRO A 129 7.89 -0.38 -3.85
CA PRO A 129 8.41 0.60 -4.79
C PRO A 129 7.72 1.96 -4.70
N ASP A 130 6.38 2.00 -4.68
CA ASP A 130 5.63 3.26 -4.56
C ASP A 130 6.01 4.03 -3.28
N ALA A 131 6.14 3.33 -2.16
CA ALA A 131 6.54 3.95 -0.90
C ALA A 131 7.98 4.52 -0.96
N LEU A 132 8.89 3.83 -1.63
CA LEU A 132 10.25 4.30 -1.86
C LEU A 132 10.31 5.49 -2.83
N ASP A 133 9.45 5.52 -3.83
CA ASP A 133 9.33 6.65 -4.75
C ASP A 133 8.84 7.90 -4.00
N ILE A 134 7.83 7.78 -3.14
CA ILE A 134 7.37 8.87 -2.25
C ILE A 134 8.54 9.32 -1.35
N ARG A 135 9.22 8.40 -0.70
CA ARG A 135 10.38 8.71 0.17
C ARG A 135 11.45 9.48 -0.59
N SER A 136 11.85 8.98 -1.75
CA SER A 136 12.88 9.61 -2.58
C SER A 136 12.46 11.01 -3.02
N PHE A 137 11.22 11.17 -3.44
CA PHE A 137 10.66 12.46 -3.87
C PHE A 137 10.64 13.48 -2.73
N LEU A 138 10.21 13.07 -1.53
CA LEU A 138 10.20 13.91 -0.34
C LEU A 138 11.61 14.43 0.00
N PHE A 139 12.58 13.53 0.13
CA PHE A 139 13.95 13.92 0.48
C PHE A 139 14.60 14.79 -0.60
N GLN A 140 14.40 14.48 -1.89
CA GLN A 140 14.88 15.32 -2.98
C GLN A 140 14.29 16.74 -2.92
N ASN A 141 13.03 16.88 -2.53
CA ASN A 141 12.39 18.18 -2.39
C ASN A 141 12.92 18.96 -1.17
N LEU A 142 13.20 18.28 -0.05
CA LEU A 142 13.85 18.91 1.11
C LEU A 142 15.26 19.43 0.74
N GLU A 143 16.06 18.65 0.02
CA GLU A 143 17.37 19.05 -0.46
C GLU A 143 17.30 20.24 -1.44
N LYS A 144 16.34 20.23 -2.37
CA LYS A 144 16.09 21.37 -3.26
C LYS A 144 15.71 22.63 -2.49
N ALA A 145 14.93 22.50 -1.43
CA ALA A 145 14.53 23.65 -0.60
C ALA A 145 15.73 24.29 0.14
N LEU A 146 16.80 23.52 0.41
CA LEU A 146 18.04 24.05 1.00
C LEU A 146 18.95 24.74 -0.02
N SER A 147 18.90 24.36 -1.29
CA SER A 147 19.88 24.80 -2.30
C SER A 147 19.76 26.26 -2.71
N ASN A 148 18.85 27.05 -2.13
CA ASN A 148 18.61 28.48 -2.43
C ASN A 148 18.41 28.85 -3.91
N GLU A 149 18.40 27.84 -4.81
CA GLU A 149 18.27 28.05 -6.26
C GLU A 149 16.82 28.21 -6.70
N THR A 150 15.86 28.00 -5.78
CA THR A 150 14.43 28.08 -6.11
C THR A 150 13.76 29.25 -5.43
N GLN A 151 13.32 30.23 -6.22
CA GLN A 151 12.31 31.21 -5.80
C GLN A 151 10.97 30.53 -5.48
N ASP A 152 10.84 29.23 -5.76
CA ASP A 152 9.62 28.40 -5.69
C ASP A 152 9.56 27.52 -4.43
N LEU A 153 10.17 27.96 -3.33
CA LEU A 153 10.12 27.27 -2.02
C LEU A 153 8.71 26.78 -1.61
N PRO A 154 7.61 27.53 -1.84
CA PRO A 154 6.27 27.07 -1.50
C PRO A 154 5.82 25.86 -2.31
N GLU A 155 6.21 25.75 -3.57
CA GLU A 155 5.78 24.65 -4.46
C GLU A 155 6.42 23.32 -4.09
N VAL A 156 7.71 23.35 -3.69
CA VAL A 156 8.49 22.17 -3.35
C VAL A 156 8.07 21.56 -2.00
N LEU A 157 7.56 22.39 -1.08
CA LEU A 157 7.18 21.99 0.28
C LEU A 157 5.68 21.77 0.47
N ASN A 158 4.87 21.98 -0.57
CA ASN A 158 3.43 21.73 -0.51
C ASN A 158 3.12 20.28 -0.93
N ILE A 159 2.56 19.52 -0.01
CA ILE A 159 2.16 18.13 -0.25
C ILE A 159 0.63 18.08 -0.32
N ALA A 160 0.11 17.58 -1.43
CA ALA A 160 -1.31 17.31 -1.62
C ALA A 160 -1.58 15.80 -1.53
N ILE A 161 -2.46 15.40 -0.62
CA ILE A 161 -2.92 14.02 -0.45
C ILE A 161 -4.39 13.98 -0.87
N VAL A 162 -4.72 13.10 -1.82
CA VAL A 162 -6.08 12.95 -2.33
C VAL A 162 -6.69 11.66 -1.79
N GLY A 163 -7.73 11.82 -0.98
CA GLY A 163 -8.50 10.75 -0.34
C GLY A 163 -8.30 10.67 1.17
N GLY A 164 -9.39 10.85 1.92
CA GLY A 164 -9.48 10.75 3.39
C GLY A 164 -9.74 9.34 3.91
N GLY A 165 -9.38 8.31 3.14
CA GLY A 165 -9.39 6.92 3.59
C GLY A 165 -8.18 6.57 4.47
N PRO A 166 -8.08 5.32 4.98
CA PRO A 166 -7.02 4.91 5.90
C PRO A 166 -5.60 5.27 5.44
N ALA A 167 -5.25 4.96 4.18
CA ALA A 167 -3.91 5.23 3.65
C ALA A 167 -3.57 6.72 3.60
N GLY A 168 -4.54 7.58 3.20
CA GLY A 168 -4.32 9.02 3.14
C GLY A 168 -4.14 9.64 4.53
N ILE A 169 -4.93 9.19 5.51
CA ILE A 169 -4.84 9.65 6.89
C ILE A 169 -3.52 9.21 7.54
N GLU A 170 -3.13 7.95 7.36
CA GLU A 170 -1.88 7.42 7.87
C GLU A 170 -0.67 8.15 7.28
N LEU A 171 -0.68 8.41 5.97
CA LEU A 171 0.38 9.16 5.30
C LEU A 171 0.40 10.63 5.76
N ALA A 172 -0.76 11.29 5.86
CA ALA A 172 -0.85 12.68 6.32
C ALA A 172 -0.33 12.84 7.75
N GLY A 173 -0.71 11.94 8.65
CA GLY A 173 -0.23 11.90 10.02
C GLY A 173 1.28 11.70 10.11
N ALA A 174 1.81 10.71 9.39
CA ALA A 174 3.24 10.42 9.39
C ALA A 174 4.09 11.57 8.81
N LEU A 175 3.61 12.22 7.75
CA LEU A 175 4.26 13.42 7.19
C LEU A 175 4.22 14.60 8.16
N ALA A 176 3.12 14.79 8.88
CA ALA A 176 2.99 15.84 9.87
C ALA A 176 3.91 15.61 11.09
N GLU A 177 4.02 14.36 11.55
CA GLU A 177 4.98 13.97 12.58
C GLU A 177 6.43 14.16 12.10
N MET A 178 6.73 13.77 10.86
CA MET A 178 8.05 14.00 10.26
C MET A 178 8.38 15.49 10.20
N LYS A 179 7.44 16.34 9.74
CA LYS A 179 7.57 17.79 9.74
C LYS A 179 7.87 18.34 11.13
N ARG A 180 7.20 17.82 12.16
CA ARG A 180 7.25 18.33 13.53
C ARG A 180 8.48 17.86 14.31
N TYR A 181 8.92 16.61 14.11
CA TYR A 181 9.88 15.97 14.99
C TYR A 181 11.18 15.52 14.33
N VAL A 182 11.19 15.30 13.01
CA VAL A 182 12.34 14.77 12.27
C VAL A 182 13.05 15.89 11.49
N ILE A 183 12.32 16.54 10.57
CA ILE A 183 12.90 17.55 9.68
C ILE A 183 13.66 18.66 10.44
N PRO A 184 13.17 19.23 11.56
CA PRO A 184 13.91 20.27 12.27
C PRO A 184 15.25 19.82 12.86
N LYS A 185 15.46 18.50 13.01
CA LYS A 185 16.71 17.93 13.51
C LYS A 185 17.69 17.58 12.38
N ASP A 186 17.14 17.02 11.29
CA ASP A 186 17.94 16.54 10.17
C ASP A 186 18.24 17.66 9.16
N PHE A 187 17.39 18.68 9.10
CA PHE A 187 17.46 19.83 8.21
C PHE A 187 17.25 21.14 9.01
N PRO A 188 18.16 21.49 9.93
CA PRO A 188 17.98 22.63 10.84
C PRO A 188 17.93 23.99 10.13
N GLU A 189 18.45 24.08 8.90
CA GLU A 189 18.43 25.29 8.08
C GLU A 189 17.06 25.52 7.39
N LEU A 190 16.20 24.48 7.36
CA LEU A 190 14.93 24.53 6.66
C LEU A 190 13.82 25.13 7.53
N ASP A 191 13.18 26.19 7.03
CA ASP A 191 11.98 26.74 7.66
C ASP A 191 10.76 25.83 7.43
N THR A 192 10.54 24.90 8.34
CA THR A 192 9.42 23.95 8.25
C THR A 192 8.05 24.59 8.33
N SER A 193 7.93 25.86 8.75
CA SER A 193 6.64 26.56 8.76
C SER A 193 6.06 26.74 7.35
N LYS A 194 6.92 26.77 6.33
CA LYS A 194 6.56 26.85 4.91
C LYS A 194 6.07 25.54 4.31
N MET A 195 6.26 24.41 4.99
CA MET A 195 5.78 23.11 4.54
C MET A 195 4.29 22.96 4.87
N ASN A 196 3.47 22.70 3.86
CA ASN A 196 2.05 22.45 4.04
C ASN A 196 1.69 20.99 3.65
N ILE A 197 0.91 20.36 4.50
CA ILE A 197 0.33 19.04 4.24
C ILE A 197 -1.16 19.22 4.10
N ASN A 198 -1.67 19.01 2.89
CA ASN A 198 -3.04 19.25 2.51
C ASN A 198 -3.73 17.93 2.19
N LEU A 199 -4.79 17.60 2.92
CA LEU A 199 -5.60 16.40 2.70
C LEU A 199 -6.95 16.78 2.13
N TYR A 200 -7.24 16.31 0.91
CA TYR A 200 -8.47 16.56 0.19
C TYR A 200 -9.36 15.31 0.21
N GLU A 201 -10.61 15.47 0.68
CA GLU A 201 -11.60 14.41 0.70
C GLU A 201 -12.89 14.89 0.02
N ALA A 202 -13.39 14.09 -0.93
CA ALA A 202 -14.60 14.38 -1.68
C ALA A 202 -15.86 14.26 -0.82
N GLY A 203 -15.82 13.41 0.19
CA GLY A 203 -16.91 13.21 1.16
C GLY A 203 -16.91 14.25 2.27
N GLY A 204 -17.98 14.24 3.07
CA GLY A 204 -18.17 15.16 4.21
C GLY A 204 -17.40 14.77 5.46
N GLU A 205 -16.70 13.64 5.46
CA GLU A 205 -15.97 13.11 6.63
C GLU A 205 -14.76 12.27 6.21
N LEU A 206 -13.78 12.16 7.10
CA LEU A 206 -12.67 11.23 6.96
C LEU A 206 -13.15 9.82 7.34
N LEU A 207 -12.52 8.77 6.78
CA LEU A 207 -12.87 7.37 7.09
C LEU A 207 -14.36 7.04 6.93
N GLY A 208 -15.04 7.58 5.92
CA GLY A 208 -16.50 7.44 5.74
C GLY A 208 -17.04 6.00 5.72
N ALA A 209 -16.17 4.98 5.61
CA ALA A 209 -16.55 3.56 5.74
C ALA A 209 -16.37 3.00 7.17
N MET A 210 -15.94 3.82 8.13
CA MET A 210 -15.70 3.44 9.53
C MET A 210 -16.73 4.07 10.46
N SER A 211 -16.54 3.94 11.78
CA SER A 211 -17.43 4.55 12.76
C SER A 211 -17.26 6.07 12.80
N GLU A 212 -18.36 6.78 13.14
CA GLU A 212 -18.35 8.23 13.35
C GLU A 212 -17.28 8.66 14.38
N GLU A 213 -17.08 7.87 15.43
CA GLU A 213 -16.03 8.11 16.42
C GLU A 213 -14.63 8.07 15.79
N SER A 214 -14.37 7.11 14.90
CA SER A 214 -13.08 7.01 14.18
C SER A 214 -12.88 8.20 13.25
N SER A 215 -13.92 8.60 12.54
CA SER A 215 -13.91 9.78 11.66
C SER A 215 -13.54 11.05 12.45
N LYS A 216 -14.26 11.31 13.54
CA LYS A 216 -14.07 12.49 14.39
C LYS A 216 -12.66 12.51 15.02
N LYS A 217 -12.21 11.41 15.62
CA LYS A 217 -10.87 11.33 16.23
C LYS A 217 -9.76 11.53 15.21
N SER A 218 -9.90 10.97 14.00
CA SER A 218 -8.92 11.14 12.93
C SER A 218 -8.82 12.60 12.49
N TYR A 219 -9.96 13.28 12.37
CA TYR A 219 -10.01 14.69 12.02
C TYR A 219 -9.33 15.57 13.09
N GLU A 220 -9.69 15.38 14.37
CA GLU A 220 -9.11 16.11 15.49
C GLU A 220 -7.60 15.90 15.57
N TYR A 221 -7.14 14.64 15.49
CA TYR A 221 -5.72 14.29 15.56
C TYR A 221 -4.91 14.92 14.43
N LEU A 222 -5.36 14.81 13.18
CA LEU A 222 -4.65 15.40 12.04
C LEU A 222 -4.61 16.92 12.11
N LYS A 223 -5.69 17.55 12.58
CA LYS A 223 -5.75 18.99 12.79
C LYS A 223 -4.75 19.45 13.86
N ASP A 224 -4.63 18.72 14.96
CA ASP A 224 -3.67 19.01 16.05
C ASP A 224 -2.21 18.85 15.57
N LEU A 225 -1.98 17.96 14.62
CA LEU A 225 -0.68 17.81 13.96
C LEU A 225 -0.37 18.92 12.93
N GLY A 226 -1.36 19.75 12.59
CA GLY A 226 -1.21 20.84 11.63
C GLY A 226 -1.44 20.46 10.17
N VAL A 227 -2.21 19.38 9.91
CA VAL A 227 -2.67 19.03 8.57
C VAL A 227 -3.84 19.91 8.18
N ASN A 228 -3.80 20.48 6.98
CA ASN A 228 -4.92 21.18 6.38
C ASN A 228 -5.90 20.17 5.78
N ILE A 229 -7.13 20.13 6.28
CA ILE A 229 -8.14 19.15 5.88
C ILE A 229 -9.24 19.86 5.09
N PHE A 230 -9.49 19.40 3.86
CA PHE A 230 -10.49 19.93 2.94
C PHE A 230 -11.55 18.86 2.67
N LEU A 231 -12.64 18.86 3.44
CA LEU A 231 -13.80 18.00 3.24
C LEU A 231 -14.71 18.56 2.15
N ASN A 232 -15.60 17.71 1.59
CA ASN A 232 -16.48 18.07 0.47
C ASN A 232 -15.73 18.68 -0.72
N THR A 233 -14.45 18.33 -0.86
CA THR A 233 -13.56 18.90 -1.86
C THR A 233 -13.06 17.81 -2.80
N ARG A 234 -13.67 17.75 -3.97
CA ARG A 234 -13.25 16.82 -5.03
C ARG A 234 -12.14 17.44 -5.86
N VAL A 235 -11.00 16.80 -5.90
CA VAL A 235 -9.93 17.17 -6.84
C VAL A 235 -10.32 16.69 -8.23
N ASN A 236 -10.29 17.59 -9.23
CA ASN A 236 -10.73 17.30 -10.59
C ASN A 236 -9.60 17.30 -11.62
N GLY A 237 -8.43 17.78 -11.26
CA GLY A 237 -7.28 17.87 -12.14
C GLY A 237 -6.02 18.31 -11.40
N TYR A 238 -4.93 18.31 -12.15
CA TYR A 238 -3.62 18.79 -11.75
C TYR A 238 -2.98 19.45 -12.97
N ASP A 239 -2.60 20.71 -12.86
CA ASP A 239 -1.97 21.51 -13.89
C ASP A 239 -0.46 21.46 -13.83
#